data_a345c01cfe63f5ec863137a85dc91f25
#
_entry.id   a345c01cfe63f5ec863137a85dc91f25
#
_cell.length_a   1.000
_cell.length_b   1.000
_cell.length_c   1.000
_cell.angle_alpha   90.00
_cell.angle_beta   90.00
_cell.angle_gamma   90.00
#
_symmetry.space_group_name_H-M   'P 1'
#
loop_
_entity.id
_entity.type
_entity.pdbx_description
1 polymer ?
#
loop_
_entity_poly.entity_id
_entity_poly.type
_entity_poly.pdbx_seq_one_letter_code
_entity_poly.pdbx_strand_id
1 'polypeptide(L)'
;VNAVTLGGSLYWVDMVGNRTAPVIFGPRRVVLLAGRNKIVDTQADAERRVQQIAGPKNVARHTGFRTPCAVTGLCADCNSPQRICNSRVWLERCYPAGL
;
A
#
# COMPACT_ATOMS: atom_id res chain seq x y z
N VAL A 1 -1.70 -2.72 5.84
CA VAL A 1 -0.62 -1.80 5.48
C VAL A 1 0.31 -2.44 4.46
N ASN A 2 0.81 -1.66 3.52
CA ASN A 2 1.74 -2.13 2.50
C ASN A 2 3.20 -1.99 2.93
N ALA A 3 3.52 -0.95 3.68
CA ALA A 3 4.85 -0.77 4.26
C ALA A 3 4.79 0.08 5.54
N VAL A 4 5.77 -0.12 6.39
CA VAL A 4 6.00 0.64 7.64
C VAL A 4 7.44 1.12 7.61
N THR A 5 7.66 2.44 7.73
CA THR A 5 9.02 2.97 7.81
C THR A 5 9.57 2.86 9.21
N LEU A 6 10.91 2.87 9.35
CA LEU A 6 11.56 2.92 10.67
C LEU A 6 11.17 4.16 11.47
N GLY A 7 10.82 5.26 10.79
CA GLY A 7 10.32 6.48 11.43
C GLY A 7 8.86 6.40 11.90
N GLY A 8 8.16 5.29 11.62
CA GLY A 8 6.79 5.06 12.07
C GLY A 8 5.71 5.48 11.08
N SER A 9 6.06 5.97 9.90
CA SER A 9 5.06 6.27 8.86
C SER A 9 4.51 4.99 8.25
N LEU A 10 3.22 5.01 7.94
CA LEU A 10 2.49 3.88 7.38
C LEU A 10 2.08 4.19 5.95
N TYR A 11 2.20 3.22 5.06
CA TYR A 11 1.91 3.38 3.66
C TYR A 11 0.92 2.35 3.15
N TRP A 12 -0.11 2.83 2.45
CA TRP A 12 -1.09 2.01 1.75
C TRP A 12 -1.23 2.40 0.30
N VAL A 13 -1.47 1.39 -0.52
CA VAL A 13 -1.94 1.57 -1.90
C VAL A 13 -3.19 0.72 -2.06
N ASP A 14 -4.29 1.35 -2.45
CA ASP A 14 -5.59 0.71 -2.59
C ASP A 14 -6.19 0.89 -3.98
N MET A 15 -7.01 -0.07 -4.36
CA MET A 15 -7.81 0.00 -5.58
C MET A 15 -9.03 0.90 -5.40
N VAL A 16 -9.77 0.73 -4.30
CA VAL A 16 -11.02 1.46 -4.02
C VAL A 16 -11.00 2.21 -2.68
N GLY A 17 -9.93 2.13 -1.91
CA GLY A 17 -9.80 2.83 -0.63
C GLY A 17 -10.45 2.14 0.57
N ASN A 18 -10.91 0.91 0.41
CA ASN A 18 -11.64 0.18 1.46
C ASN A 18 -10.77 -0.21 2.66
N ARG A 19 -9.45 -0.32 2.50
CA ARG A 19 -8.53 -0.58 3.60
C ARG A 19 -8.04 0.70 4.28
N THR A 20 -7.94 1.79 3.53
CA THR A 20 -7.41 3.08 4.04
C THR A 20 -8.47 3.92 4.72
N ALA A 21 -9.70 3.93 4.22
CA ALA A 21 -10.77 4.76 4.76
C ALA A 21 -10.98 4.54 6.28
N PRO A 22 -11.14 3.29 6.79
CA PRO A 22 -11.34 3.08 8.22
C PRO A 22 -10.10 3.34 9.08
N VAL A 23 -8.91 3.39 8.49
CA VAL A 23 -7.70 3.78 9.21
C VAL A 23 -7.65 5.28 9.43
N ILE A 24 -8.14 6.05 8.45
CA ILE A 24 -8.11 7.52 8.50
C ILE A 24 -9.25 8.04 9.38
N PHE A 25 -10.44 7.46 9.24
CA PHE A 25 -11.62 7.96 9.92
C PHE A 25 -12.66 6.87 10.16
N GLY A 26 -13.35 6.96 11.31
CA GLY A 26 -14.49 6.10 11.64
C GLY A 26 -14.28 5.35 12.95
N PRO A 27 -13.50 4.27 12.98
CA PRO A 27 -13.30 3.48 14.19
C PRO A 27 -12.63 4.28 15.31
N ARG A 28 -13.06 4.03 16.54
CA ARG A 28 -12.43 4.65 17.74
C ARG A 28 -11.04 4.11 18.00
N ARG A 29 -10.75 2.89 17.53
CA ARG A 29 -9.46 2.23 17.69
C ARG A 29 -9.15 1.43 16.45
N VAL A 30 -7.92 1.56 15.96
CA VAL A 30 -7.40 0.77 14.86
C VAL A 30 -6.17 0.01 15.35
N VAL A 31 -6.14 -1.29 15.11
CA VAL A 31 -4.99 -2.15 15.40
C VAL A 31 -4.40 -2.62 14.08
N LEU A 32 -3.13 -2.34 13.88
CA LEU A 32 -2.41 -2.73 12.67
C LEU A 32 -1.45 -3.87 12.98
N LEU A 33 -1.58 -4.95 12.22
CA LEU A 33 -0.66 -6.08 12.27
C LEU A 33 0.18 -6.07 10.99
N ALA A 34 1.48 -6.04 11.13
CA ALA A 34 2.40 -6.03 10.01
C ALA A 34 3.54 -7.02 10.26
N GLY A 35 3.76 -7.90 9.28
CA GLY A 35 4.95 -8.74 9.29
C GLY A 35 6.22 -7.89 9.11
N ARG A 36 7.33 -8.34 9.66
CA ARG A 36 8.60 -7.59 9.58
C ARG A 36 9.08 -7.39 8.14
N ASN A 37 8.61 -8.22 7.20
CA ASN A 37 8.90 -8.06 5.77
C ASN A 37 8.33 -6.77 5.17
N LYS A 38 7.45 -6.07 5.90
CA LYS A 38 6.87 -4.79 5.48
C LYS A 38 7.59 -3.59 6.07
N ILE A 39 8.57 -3.81 6.96
CA ILE A 39 9.36 -2.74 7.53
C ILE A 39 10.44 -2.33 6.54
N VAL A 40 10.54 -1.04 6.29
CA VAL A 40 11.50 -0.43 5.37
C VAL A 40 12.15 0.78 6.02
N ASP A 41 13.30 1.23 5.49
CA ASP A 41 14.03 2.33 6.08
C ASP A 41 13.36 3.68 5.81
N THR A 42 13.01 3.96 4.55
CA THR A 42 12.55 5.26 4.10
C THR A 42 11.22 5.19 3.36
N GLN A 43 10.61 6.35 3.11
CA GLN A 43 9.40 6.45 2.28
C GLN A 43 9.67 5.99 0.84
N ALA A 44 10.84 6.33 0.30
CA ALA A 44 11.23 5.87 -1.04
C ALA A 44 11.31 4.34 -1.11
N ASP A 45 11.81 3.69 -0.08
CA ASP A 45 11.84 2.22 0.01
C ASP A 45 10.44 1.63 0.12
N ALA A 46 9.52 2.30 0.81
CA ALA A 46 8.13 1.88 0.88
C ALA A 46 7.46 1.90 -0.50
N GLU A 47 7.66 2.96 -1.25
CA GLU A 47 7.13 3.07 -2.61
C GLU A 47 7.74 2.02 -3.53
N ARG A 48 9.05 1.84 -3.45
CA ARG A 48 9.77 0.81 -4.22
C ARG A 48 9.25 -0.59 -3.89
N ARG A 49 9.01 -0.87 -2.61
CA ARG A 49 8.45 -2.15 -2.18
C ARG A 49 7.08 -2.41 -2.82
N VAL A 50 6.22 -1.41 -2.89
CA VAL A 50 4.92 -1.55 -3.56
C VAL A 50 5.10 -1.79 -5.06
N GLN A 51 5.96 -1.02 -5.71
CA GLN A 51 6.18 -1.13 -7.14
C GLN A 51 6.80 -2.48 -7.56
N GLN A 52 7.74 -2.97 -6.78
CA GLN A 52 8.52 -4.18 -7.13
C GLN A 52 7.92 -5.46 -6.56
N ILE A 53 7.19 -5.39 -5.46
CA ILE A 53 6.74 -6.58 -4.73
C ILE A 53 5.22 -6.59 -4.56
N ALA A 54 4.68 -5.65 -3.79
CA ALA A 54 3.30 -5.75 -3.32
C ALA A 54 2.28 -5.59 -4.46
N GLY A 55 2.48 -4.63 -5.35
CA GLY A 55 1.59 -4.40 -6.49
C GLY A 55 1.58 -5.56 -7.46
N PRO A 56 2.74 -5.95 -8.03
CA PRO A 56 2.81 -7.09 -8.96
C PRO A 56 2.31 -8.41 -8.36
N LYS A 57 2.66 -8.71 -7.12
CA LYS A 57 2.17 -9.93 -6.45
C LYS A 57 0.67 -9.89 -6.20
N ASN A 58 0.13 -8.73 -5.87
CA ASN A 58 -1.30 -8.60 -5.62
C ASN A 58 -2.09 -8.80 -6.91
N VAL A 59 -1.71 -8.16 -7.99
CA VAL A 59 -2.42 -8.30 -9.27
C VAL A 59 -2.30 -9.72 -9.83
N ALA A 60 -1.18 -10.39 -9.61
CA ALA A 60 -0.95 -11.77 -10.06
C ALA A 60 -1.90 -12.79 -9.41
N ARG A 61 -2.45 -12.48 -8.22
CA ARG A 61 -3.43 -13.34 -7.55
C ARG A 61 -4.83 -13.26 -8.16
N HIS A 62 -5.09 -12.27 -8.97
CA HIS A 62 -6.40 -12.05 -9.59
C HIS A 62 -6.37 -12.51 -11.04
N THR A 63 -7.35 -13.33 -11.42
CA THR A 63 -7.52 -13.76 -12.81
C THR A 63 -8.15 -12.65 -13.64
N GLY A 64 -7.71 -12.50 -14.89
CA GLY A 64 -8.30 -11.56 -15.84
C GLY A 64 -7.69 -10.16 -15.83
N PHE A 65 -6.77 -9.85 -14.92
CA PHE A 65 -6.04 -8.58 -14.96
C PHE A 65 -4.88 -8.65 -15.95
N ARG A 66 -4.78 -7.65 -16.82
CA ARG A 66 -3.73 -7.55 -17.85
C ARG A 66 -2.96 -6.23 -17.74
N THR A 67 -2.76 -5.75 -16.54
CA THR A 67 -1.87 -4.61 -16.30
C THR A 67 -0.43 -4.95 -16.67
N PRO A 68 0.42 -3.98 -16.97
CA PRO A 68 1.83 -4.26 -17.28
C PRO A 68 2.51 -5.13 -16.22
N CYS A 69 2.28 -4.88 -14.93
CA CYS A 69 2.86 -5.67 -13.86
C CYS A 69 2.28 -7.08 -13.76
N ALA A 70 1.04 -7.31 -14.20
CA ALA A 70 0.47 -8.66 -14.30
C ALA A 70 1.17 -9.50 -15.37
N VAL A 71 1.62 -8.85 -16.45
CA VAL A 71 2.28 -9.50 -17.59
C VAL A 71 3.78 -9.66 -17.33
N THR A 72 4.46 -8.60 -16.88
CA THR A 72 5.92 -8.55 -16.76
C THR A 72 6.43 -8.85 -15.35
N GLY A 73 5.59 -8.74 -14.32
CA GLY A 73 5.99 -8.83 -12.92
C GLY A 73 6.63 -7.56 -12.36
N LEU A 74 6.71 -6.47 -13.16
CA LEU A 74 7.33 -5.21 -12.78
C LEU A 74 6.36 -4.05 -12.98
N CYS A 75 6.38 -3.10 -12.04
CA CYS A 75 5.60 -1.87 -12.18
C CYS A 75 6.15 -1.01 -13.31
N ALA A 76 5.26 -0.53 -14.17
CA ALA A 76 5.57 0.41 -15.25
C ALA A 76 4.93 1.78 -15.01
N ASP A 77 4.46 2.05 -13.80
CA ASP A 77 3.71 3.27 -13.45
C ASP A 77 2.58 3.55 -14.47
N CYS A 78 1.78 2.52 -14.71
CA CYS A 78 0.82 2.49 -15.80
C CYS A 78 -0.42 3.36 -15.56
N ASN A 79 -1.14 3.64 -16.65
CA ASN A 79 -2.48 4.21 -16.62
C ASN A 79 -3.51 3.24 -17.21
N SER A 80 -3.34 1.95 -16.93
CA SER A 80 -4.24 0.91 -17.40
C SER A 80 -5.65 1.10 -16.83
N PRO A 81 -6.71 0.83 -17.60
CA PRO A 81 -8.08 0.80 -17.09
C PRO A 81 -8.28 -0.22 -15.97
N GLN A 82 -7.43 -1.24 -15.91
CA GLN A 82 -7.43 -2.28 -14.88
C GLN A 82 -6.48 -1.99 -13.71
N ARG A 83 -5.91 -0.80 -13.65
CA ARG A 83 -4.98 -0.41 -12.59
C ARG A 83 -5.58 -0.61 -11.20
N ILE A 84 -4.83 -1.26 -10.32
CA ILE A 84 -5.24 -1.48 -8.92
C ILE A 84 -4.59 -0.48 -7.94
N CYS A 85 -3.61 0.29 -8.38
CA CYS A 85 -2.90 1.28 -7.55
C CYS A 85 -3.53 2.66 -7.72
N ASN A 86 -4.79 2.82 -7.30
CA ASN A 86 -5.56 4.02 -7.59
C ASN A 86 -5.47 5.08 -6.49
N SER A 87 -5.26 4.68 -5.23
CA SER A 87 -5.02 5.62 -4.15
C SER A 87 -3.76 5.27 -3.40
N ARG A 88 -3.01 6.29 -3.00
CA ARG A 88 -1.77 6.17 -2.22
C ARG A 88 -1.92 7.04 -0.98
N VAL A 89 -1.77 6.43 0.18
CA VAL A 89 -2.01 7.09 1.46
C VAL A 89 -0.81 6.92 2.36
N TRP A 90 -0.27 8.03 2.83
CA TRP A 90 0.68 8.10 3.91
C TRP A 90 -0.01 8.54 5.18
N LEU A 91 0.19 7.78 6.26
CA LEU A 91 -0.23 8.15 7.60
C LEU A 91 1.04 8.35 8.44
N GLU A 92 1.29 9.60 8.81
CA GLU A 92 2.55 9.98 9.45
C GLU A 92 2.44 10.05 10.96
N ARG A 93 1.26 10.39 11.47
CA ARG A 93 0.97 10.42 12.91
C ARG A 93 -0.53 10.40 13.18
N CYS A 94 -0.89 10.01 14.39
CA CYS A 94 -2.27 10.13 14.88
C CYS A 94 -2.55 11.51 15.46
N TYR A 95 -3.82 11.90 15.45
CA TYR A 95 -4.31 13.05 16.20
C TYR A 95 -5.51 12.62 17.06
N PRO A 96 -5.54 12.96 18.35
CA PRO A 96 -4.42 13.53 19.11
C PRO A 96 -3.25 12.56 19.26
N ALA A 97 -2.04 13.13 19.40
CA ALA A 97 -0.82 12.34 19.54
C ALA A 97 -0.88 11.41 20.75
N GLY A 98 -0.34 10.20 20.60
CA GLY A 98 -0.28 9.21 21.68
C GLY A 98 -1.48 8.27 21.76
N LEU A 99 -2.43 8.34 20.83
CA LEU A 99 -3.54 7.39 20.76
C LEU A 99 -3.23 6.19 19.91
#